data_c7eadcb7646a6d3c5dc727f063dedb0c
#
_entry.id   c7eadcb7646a6d3c5dc727f063dedb0c
#
_cell.length_a   1.000
_cell.length_b   1.000
_cell.length_c   1.000
_cell.angle_alpha   90.00
_cell.angle_beta   90.00
_cell.angle_gamma   90.00
#
_symmetry.space_group_name_H-M   'P 1'
#
loop_
_entity.id
_entity.type
_entity.pdbx_description
1 polymer ?
#
loop_
_entity_poly.entity_id
_entity_poly.type
_entity_poly.pdbx_seq_one_letter_code
_entity_poly.pdbx_strand_id
1 'polypeptide(L)'
;MKKNIKKLFRKLGFEVKRYNLNTSQVALMGRLLEYHQIELIFDVGANCGQYASFLRDSGYQGKIVSFEPLSTAYSQLLTLSKKDNLWEIAPRCALGNQEGEITINIAGNSQSSSVLSMLDSHLQAAPESVYCGSEIVQLRRLDTLAKDYITEGTQSIFLKIDVRGFEKQVIEGSFQIIPLVKGIQI
;
A
#
# COMPACT_ATOMS: atom_id res chain seq x y z
N MET A 1 13.14 19.93 -31.80
CA MET A 1 13.39 18.52 -31.44
C MET A 1 12.32 17.94 -30.49
N LYS A 2 12.05 18.50 -29.29
CA LYS A 2 11.07 17.98 -28.29
C LYS A 2 9.62 17.86 -28.80
N LYS A 3 9.13 18.82 -29.63
CA LYS A 3 7.75 18.76 -30.17
C LYS A 3 7.55 17.60 -31.17
N ASN A 4 8.57 17.30 -31.97
CA ASN A 4 8.49 16.23 -32.98
C ASN A 4 8.52 14.83 -32.35
N ILE A 5 9.29 14.66 -31.27
CA ILE A 5 9.30 13.42 -30.49
C ILE A 5 7.91 13.15 -29.88
N LYS A 6 7.29 14.15 -29.24
CA LYS A 6 5.92 14.00 -28.70
C LYS A 6 4.89 13.65 -29.78
N LYS A 7 5.03 14.25 -30.99
CA LYS A 7 4.12 13.97 -32.11
C LYS A 7 4.28 12.54 -32.64
N LEU A 8 5.50 12.03 -32.68
CA LEU A 8 5.79 10.65 -33.08
C LEU A 8 5.17 9.64 -32.08
N PHE A 9 5.42 9.84 -30.77
CA PHE A 9 4.87 8.96 -29.74
C PHE A 9 3.33 8.98 -29.73
N ARG A 10 2.67 10.13 -29.95
CA ARG A 10 1.22 10.22 -30.08
C ARG A 10 0.68 9.41 -31.26
N LYS A 11 1.39 9.38 -32.40
CA LYS A 11 1.00 8.54 -33.55
C LYS A 11 1.08 7.03 -33.25
N LEU A 12 1.92 6.64 -32.29
CA LEU A 12 2.06 5.27 -31.80
C LEU A 12 1.12 4.96 -30.62
N GLY A 13 0.22 5.90 -30.26
CA GLY A 13 -0.72 5.70 -29.14
C GLY A 13 -0.16 6.03 -27.75
N PHE A 14 1.05 6.62 -27.66
CA PHE A 14 1.67 6.97 -26.39
C PHE A 14 1.59 8.46 -26.08
N GLU A 15 1.32 8.83 -24.82
CA GLU A 15 1.47 10.20 -24.34
C GLU A 15 2.79 10.34 -23.57
N VAL A 16 3.70 11.17 -24.06
CA VAL A 16 4.98 11.47 -23.40
C VAL A 16 4.83 12.71 -22.54
N LYS A 17 4.84 12.56 -21.22
CA LYS A 17 4.87 13.66 -20.24
C LYS A 17 6.31 13.92 -19.77
N ARG A 18 6.57 15.14 -19.30
CA ARG A 18 7.85 15.45 -18.69
C ARG A 18 7.89 14.86 -17.29
N TYR A 19 8.90 14.06 -16.98
CA TYR A 19 9.18 13.58 -15.62
C TYR A 19 9.76 14.73 -14.81
N ASN A 20 8.98 15.32 -13.91
CA ASN A 20 9.43 16.36 -12.98
C ASN A 20 8.52 16.42 -11.76
N LEU A 21 9.02 17.03 -10.67
CA LEU A 21 8.35 17.09 -9.36
C LEU A 21 6.96 17.76 -9.38
N ASN A 22 6.72 18.69 -10.30
CA ASN A 22 5.47 19.46 -10.34
C ASN A 22 4.34 18.75 -11.07
N THR A 23 4.64 17.72 -11.87
CA THR A 23 3.65 17.09 -12.76
C THR A 23 3.61 15.57 -12.69
N SER A 24 4.54 14.95 -11.97
CA SER A 24 4.66 13.51 -11.83
C SER A 24 4.63 13.10 -10.36
N GLN A 25 3.58 12.40 -9.94
CA GLN A 25 3.50 11.82 -8.59
C GLN A 25 4.65 10.85 -8.33
N VAL A 26 5.04 10.05 -9.34
CA VAL A 26 6.18 9.14 -9.26
C VAL A 26 7.47 9.89 -8.94
N ALA A 27 7.74 11.00 -9.66
CA ALA A 27 8.94 11.82 -9.41
C ALA A 27 8.92 12.47 -8.03
N LEU A 28 7.74 12.97 -7.60
CA LEU A 28 7.59 13.59 -6.29
C LEU A 28 7.80 12.57 -5.17
N MET A 29 7.17 11.40 -5.28
CA MET A 29 7.31 10.33 -4.27
C MET A 29 8.79 9.91 -4.16
N GLY A 30 9.44 9.58 -5.27
CA GLY A 30 10.86 9.20 -5.26
C GLY A 30 11.73 10.27 -4.59
N ARG A 31 11.47 11.55 -4.87
CA ARG A 31 12.22 12.65 -4.26
C ARG A 31 11.97 12.81 -2.76
N LEU A 32 10.72 12.61 -2.30
CA LEU A 32 10.39 12.67 -0.87
C LEU A 32 11.03 11.52 -0.09
N LEU A 33 10.96 10.31 -0.63
CA LEU A 33 11.57 9.13 0.00
C LEU A 33 13.10 9.29 0.11
N GLU A 34 13.75 9.81 -0.93
CA GLU A 34 15.18 10.13 -0.92
C GLU A 34 15.52 11.23 0.08
N TYR A 35 14.78 12.35 0.07
CA TYR A 35 15.01 13.49 0.95
C TYR A 35 14.91 13.12 2.44
N HIS A 36 13.93 12.29 2.79
CA HIS A 36 13.74 11.80 4.15
C HIS A 36 14.55 10.55 4.46
N GLN A 37 15.38 10.09 3.52
CA GLN A 37 16.24 8.90 3.68
C GLN A 37 15.44 7.68 4.18
N ILE A 38 14.26 7.43 3.58
CA ILE A 38 13.40 6.34 4.02
C ILE A 38 14.09 4.99 3.79
N GLU A 39 14.27 4.24 4.86
CA GLU A 39 14.93 2.92 4.86
C GLU A 39 13.93 1.78 4.73
N LEU A 40 12.75 1.94 5.34
CA LEU A 40 11.70 0.94 5.42
C LEU A 40 10.34 1.55 5.10
N ILE A 41 9.57 0.88 4.26
CA ILE A 41 8.16 1.23 4.01
C ILE A 41 7.27 0.10 4.51
N PHE A 42 6.31 0.45 5.36
CA PHE A 42 5.18 -0.42 5.68
C PHE A 42 4.00 -0.05 4.76
N ASP A 43 3.60 -1.00 3.91
CA ASP A 43 2.49 -0.88 2.96
C ASP A 43 1.29 -1.67 3.50
N VAL A 44 0.40 -0.98 4.22
CA VAL A 44 -0.79 -1.57 4.86
C VAL A 44 -1.97 -1.49 3.90
N GLY A 45 -2.60 -2.64 3.65
CA GLY A 45 -3.62 -2.81 2.60
C GLY A 45 -2.97 -2.86 1.22
N ALA A 46 -2.00 -3.76 1.05
CA ALA A 46 -1.17 -3.82 -0.15
C ALA A 46 -1.91 -4.34 -1.39
N ASN A 47 -3.07 -5.01 -1.20
CA ASN A 47 -3.82 -5.66 -2.26
C ASN A 47 -2.89 -6.54 -3.14
N CYS A 48 -2.93 -6.41 -4.46
CA CYS A 48 -2.08 -7.17 -5.38
C CYS A 48 -0.68 -6.55 -5.58
N GLY A 49 -0.25 -5.57 -4.76
CA GLY A 49 1.10 -5.00 -4.79
C GLY A 49 1.29 -3.81 -5.72
N GLN A 50 0.21 -3.11 -6.07
CA GLN A 50 0.26 -1.95 -6.95
C GLN A 50 1.13 -0.82 -6.37
N TYR A 51 1.03 -0.58 -5.05
CA TYR A 51 1.78 0.47 -4.39
C TYR A 51 3.27 0.17 -4.33
N ALA A 52 3.66 -1.05 -3.99
CA ALA A 52 5.06 -1.46 -3.99
C ALA A 52 5.68 -1.36 -5.40
N SER A 53 4.94 -1.77 -6.44
CA SER A 53 5.36 -1.58 -7.83
C SER A 53 5.54 -0.11 -8.18
N PHE A 54 4.61 0.76 -7.79
CA PHE A 54 4.72 2.21 -7.96
C PHE A 54 5.96 2.78 -7.25
N LEU A 55 6.28 2.31 -6.04
CA LEU A 55 7.49 2.71 -5.31
C LEU A 55 8.76 2.34 -6.07
N ARG A 56 8.84 1.14 -6.64
CA ARG A 56 9.98 0.72 -7.46
C ARG A 56 10.11 1.56 -8.73
N ASP A 57 9.00 1.87 -9.38
CA ASP A 57 8.97 2.80 -10.54
C ASP A 57 9.41 4.22 -10.17
N SER A 58 9.17 4.64 -8.93
CA SER A 58 9.65 5.93 -8.41
C SER A 58 11.15 5.96 -8.11
N GLY A 59 11.82 4.81 -8.17
CA GLY A 59 13.25 4.67 -7.90
C GLY A 59 13.59 4.28 -6.45
N TYR A 60 12.60 3.98 -5.61
CA TYR A 60 12.86 3.54 -4.24
C TYR A 60 13.54 2.18 -4.22
N GLN A 61 14.68 2.10 -3.53
CA GLN A 61 15.53 0.90 -3.42
C GLN A 61 15.60 0.32 -1.99
N GLY A 62 14.90 0.93 -1.01
CA GLY A 62 14.86 0.45 0.36
C GLY A 62 13.92 -0.75 0.55
N LYS A 63 13.83 -1.23 1.79
CA LYS A 63 12.97 -2.35 2.17
C LYS A 63 11.50 -1.96 2.12
N ILE A 64 10.65 -2.83 1.58
CA ILE A 64 9.18 -2.73 1.63
C ILE A 64 8.65 -3.96 2.37
N VAL A 65 7.73 -3.74 3.29
CA VAL A 65 6.97 -4.82 3.95
C VAL A 65 5.48 -4.56 3.72
N SER A 66 4.83 -5.47 3.02
CA SER A 66 3.41 -5.36 2.67
C SER A 66 2.54 -6.26 3.54
N PHE A 67 1.39 -5.72 3.96
CA PHE A 67 0.36 -6.40 4.76
C PHE A 67 -0.93 -6.47 3.95
N GLU A 68 -1.46 -7.67 3.78
CA GLU A 68 -2.69 -7.92 3.04
C GLU A 68 -3.49 -9.05 3.70
N PRO A 69 -4.76 -8.80 4.10
CA PRO A 69 -5.59 -9.80 4.78
C PRO A 69 -6.30 -10.78 3.85
N LEU A 70 -6.70 -10.37 2.64
CA LEU A 70 -7.53 -11.19 1.76
C LEU A 70 -6.71 -12.27 1.05
N SER A 71 -7.18 -13.51 1.10
CA SER A 71 -6.46 -14.70 0.61
C SER A 71 -6.05 -14.61 -0.86
N THR A 72 -6.96 -14.15 -1.72
CA THR A 72 -6.73 -14.04 -3.16
C THR A 72 -5.67 -12.97 -3.48
N ALA A 73 -5.81 -11.78 -2.92
CA ALA A 73 -4.85 -10.68 -3.12
C ALA A 73 -3.49 -11.03 -2.52
N TYR A 74 -3.46 -11.63 -1.33
CA TYR A 74 -2.25 -12.11 -0.68
C TYR A 74 -1.46 -13.11 -1.53
N SER A 75 -2.15 -14.05 -2.18
CA SER A 75 -1.52 -15.05 -3.05
C SER A 75 -0.87 -14.42 -4.28
N GLN A 76 -1.52 -13.40 -4.86
CA GLN A 76 -0.96 -12.63 -5.98
C GLN A 76 0.25 -11.81 -5.54
N LEU A 77 0.15 -11.15 -4.38
CA LEU A 77 1.21 -10.36 -3.76
C LEU A 77 2.47 -11.20 -3.50
N LEU A 78 2.31 -12.41 -2.93
CA LEU A 78 3.40 -13.37 -2.74
C LEU A 78 4.09 -13.77 -4.07
N THR A 79 3.32 -13.88 -5.15
CA THR A 79 3.87 -14.24 -6.45
C THR A 79 4.68 -13.08 -7.06
N LEU A 80 4.19 -11.86 -6.90
CA LEU A 80 4.83 -10.67 -7.42
C LEU A 80 6.13 -10.34 -6.68
N SER A 81 6.13 -10.46 -5.36
CA SER A 81 7.29 -10.13 -4.51
C SER A 81 8.51 -11.02 -4.72
N LYS A 82 8.34 -12.24 -5.25
CA LYS A 82 9.47 -13.17 -5.52
C LYS A 82 10.58 -12.61 -6.41
N LYS A 83 10.28 -11.55 -7.15
CA LYS A 83 11.23 -10.91 -8.07
C LYS A 83 12.06 -9.80 -7.41
N ASP A 84 11.80 -9.52 -6.13
CA ASP A 84 12.38 -8.39 -5.42
C ASP A 84 12.80 -8.80 -4.00
N ASN A 85 14.07 -8.99 -3.77
CA ASN A 85 14.62 -9.44 -2.48
C ASN A 85 14.48 -8.42 -1.34
N LEU A 86 14.12 -7.16 -1.66
CA LEU A 86 13.88 -6.09 -0.69
C LEU A 86 12.37 -5.83 -0.51
N TRP A 87 11.52 -6.68 -1.08
CA TRP A 87 10.08 -6.64 -0.87
C TRP A 87 9.59 -7.89 -0.16
N GLU A 88 9.26 -7.74 1.10
CA GLU A 88 8.84 -8.81 2.01
C GLU A 88 7.33 -8.73 2.24
N ILE A 89 6.68 -9.89 2.30
CA ILE A 89 5.26 -9.98 2.60
C ILE A 89 5.10 -10.54 4.01
N ALA A 90 4.46 -9.78 4.87
CA ALA A 90 4.15 -10.19 6.23
C ALA A 90 3.16 -11.36 6.25
N PRO A 91 3.07 -12.14 7.33
CA PRO A 91 2.03 -13.15 7.49
C PRO A 91 0.64 -12.54 7.24
N ARG A 92 -0.23 -13.31 6.59
CA ARG A 92 -1.58 -12.86 6.19
C ARG A 92 -2.39 -12.40 7.41
N CYS A 93 -2.64 -11.10 7.52
CA CYS A 93 -3.41 -10.50 8.60
C CYS A 93 -3.98 -9.14 8.20
N ALA A 94 -5.04 -8.73 8.89
CA ALA A 94 -5.46 -7.33 8.97
C ALA A 94 -4.67 -6.63 10.07
N LEU A 95 -4.43 -5.33 9.91
CA LEU A 95 -3.84 -4.52 10.96
C LEU A 95 -4.89 -3.65 11.65
N GLY A 96 -4.74 -3.49 12.97
CA GLY A 96 -5.63 -2.69 13.80
C GLY A 96 -5.03 -2.42 15.17
N ASN A 97 -5.88 -2.01 16.13
CA ASN A 97 -5.46 -1.57 17.46
C ASN A 97 -5.43 -2.70 18.52
N GLN A 98 -5.79 -3.92 18.15
CA GLN A 98 -5.81 -5.06 19.05
C GLN A 98 -5.45 -6.36 18.33
N GLU A 99 -5.14 -7.40 19.09
CA GLU A 99 -4.94 -8.76 18.59
C GLU A 99 -6.26 -9.51 18.62
N GLY A 100 -6.51 -10.40 17.64
CA GLY A 100 -7.73 -11.21 17.59
C GLY A 100 -8.10 -11.66 16.19
N GLU A 101 -9.38 -11.72 15.89
CA GLU A 101 -9.93 -12.03 14.58
C GLU A 101 -10.92 -10.95 14.16
N ILE A 102 -11.04 -10.75 12.85
CA ILE A 102 -11.98 -9.81 12.27
C ILE A 102 -12.55 -10.36 10.97
N THR A 103 -13.80 -10.03 10.70
CA THR A 103 -14.44 -10.37 9.42
C THR A 103 -14.28 -9.20 8.46
N ILE A 104 -13.77 -9.47 7.26
CA ILE A 104 -13.66 -8.51 6.16
C ILE A 104 -14.66 -8.89 5.08
N ASN A 105 -15.48 -7.94 4.67
CA ASN A 105 -16.41 -8.08 3.56
C ASN A 105 -15.64 -7.91 2.24
N ILE A 106 -15.78 -8.87 1.34
CA ILE A 106 -15.11 -8.90 0.04
C ILE A 106 -16.00 -8.22 -1.00
N ALA A 107 -15.51 -7.14 -1.61
CA ALA A 107 -16.17 -6.50 -2.74
C ALA A 107 -15.82 -7.20 -4.05
N GLY A 108 -16.73 -7.13 -5.03
CA GLY A 108 -16.49 -7.68 -6.37
C GLY A 108 -15.25 -7.11 -7.06
N ASN A 109 -14.89 -5.85 -6.76
CA ASN A 109 -13.65 -5.21 -7.19
C ASN A 109 -12.61 -5.21 -6.07
N SER A 110 -12.18 -6.22 -5.49
CA SER A 110 -11.25 -6.40 -4.36
C SER A 110 -10.76 -5.13 -3.61
N GLN A 111 -10.60 -4.00 -4.31
CA GLN A 111 -10.14 -2.71 -3.78
C GLN A 111 -11.14 -2.02 -2.85
N SER A 112 -12.43 -2.37 -2.92
CA SER A 112 -13.50 -1.82 -2.08
C SER A 112 -13.85 -2.73 -0.89
N SER A 113 -13.08 -3.78 -0.65
CA SER A 113 -13.27 -4.68 0.49
C SER A 113 -13.01 -3.93 1.80
N SER A 114 -13.84 -4.15 2.82
CA SER A 114 -13.80 -3.39 4.07
C SER A 114 -14.30 -4.20 5.26
N VAL A 115 -13.85 -3.83 6.43
CA VAL A 115 -14.39 -4.27 7.72
C VAL A 115 -15.78 -3.67 7.97
N LEU A 116 -16.03 -2.48 7.42
CA LEU A 116 -17.29 -1.76 7.62
C LEU A 116 -18.39 -2.27 6.69
N SER A 117 -19.64 -2.11 7.11
CA SER A 117 -20.79 -2.29 6.23
C SER A 117 -20.81 -1.18 5.16
N MET A 118 -21.22 -1.55 3.95
CA MET A 118 -21.33 -0.60 2.85
C MET A 118 -22.55 0.31 3.04
N LEU A 119 -22.39 1.60 2.77
CA LEU A 119 -23.48 2.55 2.78
C LEU A 119 -24.30 2.45 1.48
N ASP A 120 -25.61 2.62 1.56
CA ASP A 120 -26.52 2.58 0.40
C ASP A 120 -26.14 3.58 -0.70
N SER A 121 -25.65 4.76 -0.30
CA SER A 121 -25.15 5.76 -1.24
C SER A 121 -23.94 5.30 -2.05
N HIS A 122 -23.08 4.44 -1.46
CA HIS A 122 -21.92 3.87 -2.16
C HIS A 122 -22.36 2.81 -3.18
N LEU A 123 -23.35 1.98 -2.83
CA LEU A 123 -23.93 0.97 -3.74
C LEU A 123 -24.54 1.60 -4.98
N GLN A 124 -25.17 2.77 -4.86
CA GLN A 124 -25.74 3.50 -5.99
C GLN A 124 -24.65 4.10 -6.90
N ALA A 125 -23.54 4.53 -6.33
CA ALA A 125 -22.45 5.18 -7.07
C ALA A 125 -21.49 4.19 -7.74
N ALA A 126 -21.31 2.99 -7.17
CA ALA A 126 -20.38 1.97 -7.65
C ALA A 126 -20.97 0.55 -7.47
N PRO A 127 -21.88 0.12 -8.35
CA PRO A 127 -22.54 -1.19 -8.25
C PRO A 127 -21.57 -2.39 -8.22
N GLU A 128 -20.39 -2.26 -8.84
CA GLU A 128 -19.34 -3.29 -8.84
C GLU A 128 -18.67 -3.47 -7.47
N SER A 129 -18.93 -2.58 -6.51
CA SER A 129 -18.44 -2.68 -5.14
C SER A 129 -19.30 -3.55 -4.23
N VAL A 130 -20.41 -4.11 -4.72
CA VAL A 130 -21.27 -5.01 -3.94
C VAL A 130 -20.45 -6.12 -3.30
N TYR A 131 -20.69 -6.38 -2.01
CA TYR A 131 -20.04 -7.47 -1.30
C TYR A 131 -20.49 -8.82 -1.86
N CYS A 132 -19.53 -9.65 -2.25
CA CYS A 132 -19.75 -10.98 -2.81
C CYS A 132 -19.34 -12.11 -1.87
N GLY A 133 -18.81 -11.77 -0.69
CA GLY A 133 -18.39 -12.74 0.33
C GLY A 133 -17.78 -12.07 1.54
N SER A 134 -17.22 -12.87 2.43
CA SER A 134 -16.44 -12.40 3.57
C SER A 134 -15.34 -13.40 3.93
N GLU A 135 -14.28 -12.94 4.55
CA GLU A 135 -13.23 -13.77 5.15
C GLU A 135 -13.01 -13.38 6.61
N ILE A 136 -12.84 -14.40 7.47
CA ILE A 136 -12.32 -14.20 8.83
C ILE A 136 -10.79 -14.24 8.73
N VAL A 137 -10.14 -13.21 9.27
CA VAL A 137 -8.70 -13.05 9.22
C VAL A 137 -8.15 -12.68 10.60
N GLN A 138 -6.87 -12.99 10.83
CA GLN A 138 -6.20 -12.56 12.05
C GLN A 138 -6.08 -11.05 12.06
N LEU A 139 -6.42 -10.41 13.17
CA LEU A 139 -6.21 -8.99 13.45
C LEU A 139 -4.97 -8.84 14.31
N ARG A 140 -4.02 -8.03 13.87
CA ARG A 140 -2.74 -7.84 14.55
C ARG A 140 -2.42 -6.35 14.70
N ARG A 141 -1.59 -6.04 15.68
CA ARG A 141 -1.03 -4.69 15.84
C ARG A 141 0.26 -4.57 15.03
N LEU A 142 0.43 -3.45 14.30
CA LEU A 142 1.69 -3.20 13.61
C LEU A 142 2.86 -3.10 14.60
N ASP A 143 2.66 -2.53 15.79
CA ASP A 143 3.66 -2.48 16.86
C ASP A 143 4.21 -3.85 17.24
N THR A 144 3.39 -4.91 17.16
CA THR A 144 3.82 -6.28 17.46
C THR A 144 4.66 -6.85 16.33
N LEU A 145 4.20 -6.68 15.08
CA LEU A 145 4.83 -7.29 13.90
C LEU A 145 6.07 -6.51 13.44
N ALA A 146 6.09 -5.20 13.61
CA ALA A 146 7.17 -4.34 13.12
C ALA A 146 8.55 -4.73 13.70
N LYS A 147 8.59 -5.35 14.87
CA LYS A 147 9.82 -5.82 15.53
C LYS A 147 10.60 -6.83 14.67
N ASP A 148 9.91 -7.59 13.84
CA ASP A 148 10.53 -8.59 12.96
C ASP A 148 11.19 -7.96 11.73
N TYR A 149 10.84 -6.70 11.42
CA TYR A 149 11.27 -5.99 10.21
C TYR A 149 12.16 -4.78 10.47
N ILE A 150 12.04 -4.18 11.66
CA ILE A 150 12.88 -3.07 12.11
C ILE A 150 14.18 -3.65 12.67
N THR A 151 15.30 -3.31 12.05
CA THR A 151 16.63 -3.72 12.51
C THR A 151 17.22 -2.67 13.43
N GLU A 152 18.23 -3.07 14.22
CA GLU A 152 19.01 -2.13 15.01
C GLU A 152 19.65 -1.09 14.09
N GLY A 153 19.32 0.20 14.31
CA GLY A 153 19.76 1.31 13.47
C GLY A 153 18.72 1.85 12.49
N THR A 154 17.60 1.16 12.25
CA THR A 154 16.49 1.72 11.43
C THR A 154 15.94 2.98 12.10
N GLN A 155 16.00 4.13 11.42
CA GLN A 155 15.58 5.43 11.94
C GLN A 155 14.54 6.15 11.10
N SER A 156 14.22 5.62 9.92
CA SER A 156 13.41 6.32 8.95
C SER A 156 12.41 5.39 8.25
N ILE A 157 11.16 5.47 8.70
CA ILE A 157 10.05 4.65 8.21
C ILE A 157 9.04 5.53 7.48
N PHE A 158 8.50 5.02 6.39
CA PHE A 158 7.30 5.55 5.75
C PHE A 158 6.15 4.57 5.95
N LEU A 159 4.98 5.07 6.37
CA LEU A 159 3.78 4.26 6.62
C LEU A 159 2.69 4.63 5.62
N LYS A 160 2.33 3.72 4.71
CA LYS A 160 1.13 3.85 3.86
C LYS A 160 0.02 3.03 4.48
N ILE A 161 -1.18 3.62 4.56
CA ILE A 161 -2.39 2.98 5.09
C ILE A 161 -3.51 3.16 4.07
N ASP A 162 -4.04 2.06 3.56
CA ASP A 162 -5.17 2.04 2.62
C ASP A 162 -6.10 0.86 2.96
N VAL A 163 -6.92 1.03 4.00
CA VAL A 163 -7.70 -0.06 4.64
C VAL A 163 -9.20 0.24 4.77
N ARG A 164 -9.71 1.16 3.99
CA ARG A 164 -11.12 1.50 3.83
C ARG A 164 -11.92 1.62 5.13
N GLY A 165 -11.66 2.72 5.88
CA GLY A 165 -12.40 3.09 7.09
C GLY A 165 -11.88 2.45 8.38
N PHE A 166 -10.71 1.79 8.33
CA PHE A 166 -10.05 1.20 9.49
C PHE A 166 -8.69 1.86 9.79
N GLU A 167 -8.42 3.01 9.15
CA GLU A 167 -7.15 3.74 9.21
C GLU A 167 -6.81 4.18 10.63
N LYS A 168 -7.82 4.66 11.38
CA LYS A 168 -7.67 5.06 12.78
C LYS A 168 -7.14 3.89 13.64
N GLN A 169 -7.72 2.71 13.50
CA GLN A 169 -7.33 1.53 14.26
C GLN A 169 -5.92 1.07 13.91
N VAL A 170 -5.52 1.18 12.63
CA VAL A 170 -4.14 0.90 12.21
C VAL A 170 -3.17 1.87 12.89
N ILE A 171 -3.47 3.18 12.89
CA ILE A 171 -2.63 4.19 13.56
C ILE A 171 -2.51 3.90 15.06
N GLU A 172 -3.63 3.60 15.73
CA GLU A 172 -3.64 3.23 17.16
C GLU A 172 -2.81 1.97 17.44
N GLY A 173 -2.75 1.02 16.50
CA GLY A 173 -1.93 -0.18 16.58
C GLY A 173 -0.47 0.03 16.20
N SER A 174 -0.06 1.26 15.87
CA SER A 174 1.28 1.62 15.38
C SER A 174 2.00 2.62 16.28
N PHE A 175 1.48 2.95 17.44
CA PHE A 175 1.98 4.05 18.28
C PHE A 175 3.44 3.88 18.70
N GLN A 176 3.94 2.67 18.90
CA GLN A 176 5.32 2.43 19.31
C GLN A 176 6.33 2.74 18.20
N ILE A 177 5.92 2.58 16.93
CA ILE A 177 6.80 2.86 15.78
C ILE A 177 6.70 4.30 15.28
N ILE A 178 5.67 5.07 15.67
CA ILE A 178 5.47 6.46 15.23
C ILE A 178 6.72 7.34 15.41
N PRO A 179 7.53 7.23 16.49
CA PRO A 179 8.76 8.02 16.61
C PRO A 179 9.77 7.82 15.45
N LEU A 180 9.71 6.69 14.75
CA LEU A 180 10.55 6.38 13.59
C LEU A 180 9.92 6.78 12.26
N VAL A 181 8.61 7.10 12.27
CA VAL A 181 7.86 7.42 11.04
C VAL A 181 8.13 8.85 10.60
N LYS A 182 8.68 9.02 9.40
CA LYS A 182 8.97 10.33 8.79
C LYS A 182 7.88 10.82 7.85
N GLY A 183 6.99 9.93 7.43
CA GLY A 183 5.85 10.26 6.58
C GLY A 183 4.76 9.21 6.67
N ILE A 184 3.51 9.67 6.56
CA ILE A 184 2.32 8.82 6.50
C ILE A 184 1.53 9.20 5.25
N GLN A 185 1.04 8.21 4.54
CA GLN A 185 0.07 8.35 3.46
C GLN A 185 -1.19 7.55 3.82
N ILE A 186 -2.35 8.20 3.72
CA ILE A 186 -3.68 7.62 3.96
C ILE A 186 -4.53 7.84 2.73
#